data_4518a29e9d1f85e06a82586b9d8cfc79
#
_entry.id   4518a29e9d1f85e06a82586b9d8cfc79
#
_cell.length_a   1.000
_cell.length_b   1.000
_cell.length_c   1.000
_cell.angle_alpha   90.00
_cell.angle_beta   90.00
_cell.angle_gamma   90.00
#
_symmetry.space_group_name_H-M   'P 1'
#
loop_
_entity.id
_entity.type
_entity.pdbx_description
1 polymer ?
#
loop_
_entity_poly.entity_id
_entity_poly.type
_entity_poly.pdbx_seq_one_letter_code
_entity_poly.pdbx_strand_id
1 'polypeptide(L)'
;EIASCLVGSEMCIRDSLCHEETKFNKEFTMPSFESIAICGLLHDLCKVNLYKTEMRNRKNEQGRWEQYPCYIHDDKLPYGHGEKSVYIASGFMKLTREEAMAIRWHMGAYDDKSVWNNLGAAIEQYPNVLYTHTADMVASRVRGI
;
A
#
# COMPACT_ATOMS: atom_id res chain seq x y z
N GLU A 1 0.93 14.57 -9.40
CA GLU A 1 -0.16 15.19 -8.59
C GLU A 1 -1.11 14.15 -7.99
N ILE A 2 -1.58 13.16 -8.77
CA ILE A 2 -2.53 12.15 -8.27
C ILE A 2 -1.93 11.32 -7.11
N ALA A 3 -0.68 10.86 -7.23
CA ALA A 3 -0.02 10.06 -6.20
C ALA A 3 0.19 10.84 -4.89
N SER A 4 0.54 12.11 -4.96
CA SER A 4 0.72 12.95 -3.77
C SER A 4 -0.60 13.24 -3.05
N CYS A 5 -1.71 13.37 -3.79
CA CYS A 5 -3.03 13.56 -3.25
C CYS A 5 -3.53 12.28 -2.53
N LEU A 6 -3.31 11.11 -3.13
CA LEU A 6 -3.67 9.81 -2.54
C LEU A 6 -2.95 9.59 -1.20
N VAL A 7 -1.64 9.69 -1.19
CA VAL A 7 -0.82 9.49 0.02
C VAL A 7 -1.20 10.49 1.12
N GLY A 8 -1.38 11.77 0.79
CA GLY A 8 -1.82 12.78 1.74
C GLY A 8 -3.19 12.45 2.35
N SER A 9 -4.12 11.93 1.53
CA SER A 9 -5.44 11.49 2.00
C SER A 9 -5.37 10.29 2.92
N GLU A 10 -4.55 9.28 2.59
CA GLU A 10 -4.35 8.09 3.44
C GLU A 10 -3.77 8.47 4.80
N MET A 11 -2.74 9.32 4.82
CA MET A 11 -2.13 9.81 6.06
C MET A 11 -3.16 10.51 6.95
N CYS A 12 -3.98 11.40 6.40
CA CYS A 12 -5.03 12.11 7.14
C CYS A 12 -6.14 11.18 7.65
N ILE A 13 -6.54 10.18 6.85
CA ILE A 13 -7.56 9.20 7.24
C ILE A 13 -7.03 8.34 8.38
N ARG A 14 -5.80 7.82 8.25
CA ARG A 14 -5.18 7.00 9.27
C ARG A 14 -5.01 7.76 10.59
N ASP A 15 -4.49 8.99 10.53
CA ASP A 15 -4.36 9.85 11.70
C ASP A 15 -5.70 10.04 12.41
N SER A 16 -6.76 10.32 11.66
CA SER A 16 -8.11 10.47 12.21
C SER A 16 -8.62 9.18 12.86
N LEU A 17 -8.42 8.02 12.22
CA LEU A 17 -8.82 6.73 12.79
C LEU A 17 -8.08 6.41 14.09
N CYS A 18 -6.78 6.65 14.13
CA CYS A 18 -5.97 6.47 15.34
C CYS A 18 -6.41 7.43 16.47
N HIS A 19 -6.73 8.67 16.13
CA HIS A 19 -7.28 9.63 17.11
C HIS A 19 -8.62 9.19 17.67
N GLU A 20 -9.53 8.67 16.86
CA GLU A 20 -10.79 8.13 17.36
C GLU A 20 -10.55 6.95 18.31
N GLU A 21 -9.62 6.03 17.96
CA GLU A 21 -9.30 4.88 18.80
C GLU A 21 -8.81 5.30 20.19
N THR A 22 -8.00 6.33 20.32
CA THR A 22 -7.52 6.81 21.63
C THR A 22 -8.65 7.25 22.57
N LYS A 23 -9.83 7.58 22.05
CA LYS A 23 -11.00 7.94 22.86
C LYS A 23 -11.67 6.72 23.52
N PHE A 24 -11.60 5.57 22.86
CA PHE A 24 -12.25 4.34 23.29
C PHE A 24 -11.30 3.37 23.98
N ASN A 25 -10.05 3.31 23.52
CA ASN A 25 -9.02 2.40 24.02
C ASN A 25 -7.86 3.18 24.64
N LYS A 26 -7.83 3.27 25.97
CA LYS A 26 -6.78 4.02 26.69
C LYS A 26 -5.40 3.35 26.64
N GLU A 27 -5.34 2.07 26.29
CA GLU A 27 -4.10 1.33 26.13
C GLU A 27 -3.51 1.50 24.71
N PHE A 28 -4.31 2.03 23.77
CA PHE A 28 -3.85 2.30 22.42
C PHE A 28 -2.84 3.44 22.41
N THR A 29 -1.65 3.14 21.90
CA THR A 29 -0.61 4.16 21.72
C THR A 29 -0.70 4.75 20.33
N MET A 30 -0.95 6.06 20.26
CA MET A 30 -0.97 6.80 19.00
C MET A 30 0.39 6.68 18.30
N PRO A 31 0.47 6.21 17.05
CA PRO A 31 1.72 6.21 16.31
C PRO A 31 2.21 7.65 16.08
N SER A 32 3.53 7.82 15.98
CA SER A 32 4.09 9.12 15.64
C SER A 32 3.65 9.54 14.22
N PHE A 33 3.61 10.84 13.97
CA PHE A 33 3.34 11.37 12.63
C PHE A 33 4.35 10.85 11.60
N GLU A 34 5.60 10.68 12.01
CA GLU A 34 6.66 10.08 11.18
C GLU A 34 6.31 8.65 10.77
N SER A 35 5.88 7.79 11.70
CA SER A 35 5.44 6.42 11.39
C SER A 35 4.20 6.39 10.49
N ILE A 36 3.26 7.34 10.67
CA ILE A 36 2.11 7.49 9.79
C ILE A 36 2.57 7.82 8.37
N ALA A 37 3.50 8.77 8.25
CA ALA A 37 4.06 9.17 6.96
C ALA A 37 4.85 8.05 6.29
N ILE A 38 5.70 7.34 7.02
CA ILE A 38 6.49 6.20 6.51
C ILE A 38 5.55 5.14 5.93
N CYS A 39 4.53 4.73 6.65
CA CYS A 39 3.61 3.72 6.16
C CYS A 39 2.79 4.21 4.95
N GLY A 40 2.26 5.44 4.99
CA GLY A 40 1.48 5.99 3.87
C GLY A 40 2.32 6.18 2.60
N LEU A 41 3.58 6.60 2.72
CA LEU A 41 4.45 6.80 1.56
C LEU A 41 5.02 5.50 0.99
N LEU A 42 5.28 4.50 1.84
CA LEU A 42 6.09 3.34 1.45
C LEU A 42 5.30 2.02 1.32
N HIS A 43 3.99 1.98 1.65
CA HIS A 43 3.23 0.74 1.54
C HIS A 43 3.24 0.16 0.12
N ASP A 44 3.19 1.02 -0.89
CA ASP A 44 3.16 0.69 -2.30
C ASP A 44 4.51 0.84 -3.03
N LEU A 45 5.61 0.89 -2.29
CA LEU A 45 6.96 1.04 -2.85
C LEU A 45 7.31 -0.09 -3.85
N CYS A 46 6.68 -1.25 -3.71
CA CYS A 46 6.77 -2.36 -4.65
C CYS A 46 6.36 -2.01 -6.09
N LYS A 47 5.56 -0.96 -6.29
CA LYS A 47 5.11 -0.50 -7.62
C LYS A 47 6.17 0.32 -8.38
N VAL A 48 7.23 0.74 -7.68
CA VAL A 48 8.33 1.47 -8.32
C VAL A 48 9.04 0.56 -9.32
N ASN A 49 9.20 1.04 -10.57
CA ASN A 49 9.81 0.30 -11.69
C ASN A 49 9.12 -1.05 -12.02
N LEU A 50 7.84 -1.21 -11.66
CA LEU A 50 7.06 -2.41 -11.93
C LEU A 50 6.57 -2.48 -13.39
N TYR A 51 6.42 -1.34 -14.03
CA TYR A 51 5.90 -1.24 -15.39
C TYR A 51 6.96 -0.74 -16.37
N LYS A 52 6.96 -1.32 -17.55
CA LYS A 52 7.68 -0.77 -18.72
C LYS A 52 6.73 -0.57 -19.88
N THR A 53 7.12 0.30 -20.81
CA THR A 53 6.37 0.52 -22.05
C THR A 53 6.86 -0.45 -23.11
N GLU A 54 5.93 -1.14 -23.76
CA GLU A 54 6.18 -2.00 -24.91
C GLU A 54 5.26 -1.58 -26.07
N MET A 55 5.77 -1.63 -27.29
CA MET A 55 4.95 -1.36 -28.47
C MET A 55 4.17 -2.60 -28.87
N ARG A 56 2.85 -2.48 -28.95
CA ARG A 56 1.95 -3.54 -29.40
C ARG A 56 1.21 -3.11 -30.66
N ASN A 57 0.81 -4.09 -31.45
CA ASN A 57 0.03 -3.86 -32.66
C ASN A 57 -1.47 -4.00 -32.37
N ARG A 58 -2.27 -3.05 -32.85
CA ARG A 58 -3.73 -3.15 -32.88
C ARG A 58 -4.26 -2.72 -34.24
N LYS A 59 -5.49 -3.14 -34.60
CA LYS A 59 -6.20 -2.55 -35.72
C LYS A 59 -6.91 -1.29 -35.23
N ASN A 60 -6.74 -0.19 -35.97
CA ASN A 60 -7.51 1.02 -35.74
C ASN A 60 -8.95 0.88 -36.26
N GLU A 61 -9.78 1.90 -36.07
CA GLU A 61 -11.19 1.91 -36.50
C GLU A 61 -11.36 1.71 -38.02
N GLN A 62 -10.30 2.01 -38.81
CA GLN A 62 -10.28 1.85 -40.26
C GLN A 62 -9.75 0.46 -40.71
N GLY A 63 -9.49 -0.44 -39.75
CA GLY A 63 -8.99 -1.79 -39.99
C GLY A 63 -7.49 -1.87 -40.33
N ARG A 64 -6.73 -0.76 -40.26
CA ARG A 64 -5.29 -0.72 -40.52
C ARG A 64 -4.52 -1.04 -39.24
N TRP A 65 -3.42 -1.77 -39.40
CA TRP A 65 -2.50 -2.03 -38.30
C TRP A 65 -1.75 -0.78 -37.88
N GLU A 66 -1.75 -0.46 -36.61
CA GLU A 66 -0.96 0.60 -36.00
C GLU A 66 -0.23 0.09 -34.75
N GLN A 67 0.92 0.70 -34.46
CA GLN A 67 1.64 0.45 -33.21
C GLN A 67 1.19 1.45 -32.16
N TYR A 68 0.96 0.97 -30.93
CA TYR A 68 0.66 1.82 -29.80
C TYR A 68 1.47 1.40 -28.57
N PRO A 69 1.88 2.35 -27.72
CA PRO A 69 2.55 2.04 -26.46
C PRO A 69 1.57 1.39 -25.47
N CYS A 70 1.98 0.29 -24.88
CA CYS A 70 1.22 -0.43 -23.86
C CYS A 70 2.11 -0.63 -22.62
N TYR A 71 1.57 -0.38 -21.43
CA TYR A 71 2.27 -0.71 -20.21
C TYR A 71 2.15 -2.21 -19.94
N ILE A 72 3.29 -2.84 -19.73
CA ILE A 72 3.36 -4.24 -19.34
C ILE A 72 4.01 -4.36 -17.96
N HIS A 73 3.62 -5.41 -17.27
CA HIS A 73 4.19 -5.75 -15.97
C HIS A 73 5.57 -6.40 -16.18
N ASP A 74 6.62 -5.81 -15.61
CA ASP A 74 8.01 -6.29 -15.73
C ASP A 74 8.61 -6.45 -14.33
N ASP A 75 8.00 -7.33 -13.53
CA ASP A 75 8.47 -7.57 -12.16
C ASP A 75 9.75 -8.39 -12.16
N LYS A 76 10.84 -7.75 -11.74
CA LYS A 76 12.16 -8.39 -11.60
C LYS A 76 12.44 -8.91 -10.21
N LEU A 77 11.55 -8.66 -9.26
CA LEU A 77 11.63 -9.12 -7.90
C LEU A 77 10.27 -9.72 -7.51
N PRO A 78 9.97 -10.97 -7.92
CA PRO A 78 8.70 -11.63 -7.67
C PRO A 78 8.58 -12.02 -6.18
N TYR A 79 8.43 -11.02 -5.34
CA TYR A 79 8.25 -11.07 -3.90
C TYR A 79 6.82 -10.63 -3.61
N GLY A 80 6.16 -11.12 -2.59
CA GLY A 80 4.78 -10.70 -2.29
C GLY A 80 4.62 -9.17 -2.25
N HIS A 81 3.44 -8.66 -2.56
CA HIS A 81 3.22 -7.21 -2.76
C HIS A 81 3.73 -6.37 -1.56
N GLY A 82 3.23 -6.64 -0.36
CA GLY A 82 3.64 -5.93 0.85
C GLY A 82 5.08 -6.29 1.27
N GLU A 83 5.48 -7.55 1.15
CA GLU A 83 6.84 -8.02 1.46
C GLU A 83 7.88 -7.30 0.61
N LYS A 84 7.58 -7.08 -0.66
CA LYS A 84 8.46 -6.36 -1.58
C LYS A 84 8.67 -4.91 -1.14
N SER A 85 7.59 -4.25 -0.70
CA SER A 85 7.67 -2.88 -0.17
C SER A 85 8.56 -2.82 1.07
N VAL A 86 8.36 -3.73 2.03
CA VAL A 86 9.19 -3.83 3.24
C VAL A 86 10.66 -4.12 2.87
N TYR A 87 10.90 -5.07 1.97
CA TYR A 87 12.24 -5.43 1.53
C TYR A 87 12.98 -4.24 0.92
N ILE A 88 12.33 -3.52 0.00
CA ILE A 88 12.94 -2.35 -0.65
C ILE A 88 13.19 -1.24 0.38
N ALA A 89 12.20 -0.88 1.21
CA ALA A 89 12.33 0.16 2.22
C ALA A 89 13.46 -0.14 3.21
N SER A 90 13.58 -1.39 3.64
CA SER A 90 14.62 -1.84 4.58
C SER A 90 16.04 -1.72 4.03
N GLY A 91 16.22 -1.61 2.73
CA GLY A 91 17.50 -1.34 2.08
C GLY A 91 17.99 0.11 2.25
N PHE A 92 17.08 1.02 2.60
CA PHE A 92 17.38 2.45 2.71
C PHE A 92 17.22 3.00 4.13
N MET A 93 16.35 2.38 4.95
CA MET A 93 16.06 2.84 6.31
C MET A 93 15.72 1.67 7.23
N LYS A 94 15.83 1.90 8.52
CA LYS A 94 15.42 0.93 9.53
C LYS A 94 13.96 1.15 9.88
N LEU A 95 13.09 0.24 9.47
CA LEU A 95 11.69 0.21 9.88
C LEU A 95 11.55 -0.35 11.32
N THR A 96 10.62 0.18 12.08
CA THR A 96 10.13 -0.48 13.28
C THR A 96 9.34 -1.75 12.90
N ARG A 97 9.12 -2.65 13.86
CA ARG A 97 8.31 -3.85 13.60
C ARG A 97 6.89 -3.49 13.20
N GLU A 98 6.31 -2.50 13.85
CA GLU A 98 4.95 -2.04 13.57
C GLU A 98 4.83 -1.44 12.17
N GLU A 99 5.76 -0.57 11.76
CA GLU A 99 5.82 -0.02 10.41
C GLU A 99 5.96 -1.13 9.36
N ALA A 100 6.87 -2.07 9.59
CA ALA A 100 7.06 -3.20 8.69
C ALA A 100 5.79 -4.06 8.57
N MET A 101 5.08 -4.32 9.68
CA MET A 101 3.83 -5.07 9.66
C MET A 101 2.71 -4.27 8.99
N ALA A 102 2.59 -2.97 9.24
CA ALA A 102 1.61 -2.11 8.60
C ALA A 102 1.82 -2.05 7.08
N ILE A 103 3.07 -1.90 6.62
CA ILE A 103 3.42 -1.94 5.19
C ILE A 103 3.16 -3.33 4.61
N ARG A 104 3.58 -4.42 5.31
CA ARG A 104 3.39 -5.78 4.81
C ARG A 104 1.93 -6.15 4.59
N TRP A 105 1.07 -5.77 5.52
CA TRP A 105 -0.32 -6.21 5.55
C TRP A 105 -1.33 -5.16 5.08
N HIS A 106 -0.88 -4.07 4.44
CA HIS A 106 -1.80 -3.02 3.97
C HIS A 106 -2.85 -3.53 2.98
N MET A 107 -2.55 -4.59 2.21
CA MET A 107 -3.52 -5.24 1.33
C MET A 107 -4.62 -5.99 2.09
N GLY A 108 -4.43 -6.29 3.37
CA GLY A 108 -5.42 -6.98 4.20
C GLY A 108 -5.84 -8.33 3.61
N ALA A 109 -7.15 -8.55 3.50
CA ALA A 109 -7.73 -9.80 2.99
C ALA A 109 -7.65 -9.98 1.45
N TYR A 110 -7.02 -9.06 0.72
CA TYR A 110 -6.70 -9.27 -0.70
C TYR A 110 -5.49 -10.19 -0.90
N ASP A 111 -4.74 -10.47 0.16
CA ASP A 111 -3.71 -11.51 0.16
C ASP A 111 -4.30 -12.92 0.10
N ASP A 112 -3.47 -13.92 -0.22
CA ASP A 112 -3.89 -15.31 -0.28
C ASP A 112 -4.47 -15.78 1.07
N LYS A 113 -5.54 -16.58 1.01
CA LYS A 113 -6.21 -17.11 2.21
C LYS A 113 -5.32 -17.92 3.12
N SER A 114 -4.27 -18.55 2.59
CA SER A 114 -3.32 -19.34 3.38
C SER A 114 -2.57 -18.51 4.43
N VAL A 115 -2.47 -17.17 4.24
CA VAL A 115 -1.78 -16.27 5.16
C VAL A 115 -2.70 -15.45 6.06
N TRP A 116 -4.03 -15.63 5.99
CA TRP A 116 -4.98 -14.84 6.78
C TRP A 116 -4.83 -15.00 8.31
N ASN A 117 -4.39 -16.17 8.75
CA ASN A 117 -4.09 -16.35 10.19
C ASN A 117 -2.95 -15.44 10.64
N ASN A 118 -1.96 -15.22 9.78
CA ASN A 118 -0.86 -14.31 10.07
C ASN A 118 -1.31 -12.85 10.04
N LEU A 119 -2.24 -12.48 9.14
CA LEU A 119 -2.88 -11.16 9.14
C LEU A 119 -3.63 -10.92 10.46
N GLY A 120 -4.44 -11.87 10.92
CA GLY A 120 -5.14 -11.78 12.19
C GLY A 120 -4.19 -11.52 13.35
N ALA A 121 -3.15 -12.34 13.47
CA ALA A 121 -2.12 -12.19 14.50
C ALA A 121 -1.37 -10.84 14.40
N ALA A 122 -1.12 -10.34 13.18
CA ALA A 122 -0.48 -9.05 12.98
C ALA A 122 -1.37 -7.89 13.45
N ILE A 123 -2.68 -7.95 13.19
CA ILE A 123 -3.65 -6.94 13.65
C ILE A 123 -3.77 -6.95 15.19
N GLU A 124 -3.85 -8.14 15.80
CA GLU A 124 -3.92 -8.27 17.25
C GLU A 124 -2.69 -7.67 17.97
N GLN A 125 -1.50 -7.90 17.39
CA GLN A 125 -0.25 -7.41 17.98
C GLN A 125 0.06 -5.96 17.63
N TYR A 126 -0.37 -5.51 16.45
CA TYR A 126 -0.11 -4.17 15.90
C TYR A 126 -1.38 -3.60 15.28
N PRO A 127 -2.27 -2.98 16.05
CA PRO A 127 -3.55 -2.45 15.54
C PRO A 127 -3.42 -1.49 14.36
N ASN A 128 -2.28 -0.79 14.24
CA ASN A 128 -1.97 0.09 13.12
C ASN A 128 -1.93 -0.62 11.74
N VAL A 129 -1.81 -1.94 11.72
CA VAL A 129 -1.99 -2.74 10.50
C VAL A 129 -3.39 -2.52 9.93
N LEU A 130 -4.42 -2.62 10.79
CA LEU A 130 -5.81 -2.42 10.40
C LEU A 130 -6.07 -0.98 9.96
N TYR A 131 -5.54 0.01 10.67
CA TYR A 131 -5.75 1.42 10.35
C TYR A 131 -5.07 1.81 9.04
N THR A 132 -3.90 1.26 8.73
CA THR A 132 -3.22 1.46 7.44
C THR A 132 -4.05 0.87 6.30
N HIS A 133 -4.49 -0.39 6.41
CA HIS A 133 -5.36 -1.04 5.43
C HIS A 133 -6.66 -0.26 5.22
N THR A 134 -7.34 0.14 6.31
CA THR A 134 -8.59 0.89 6.23
C THR A 134 -8.41 2.24 5.56
N ALA A 135 -7.33 2.96 5.86
CA ALA A 135 -7.03 4.24 5.26
C ALA A 135 -6.83 4.14 3.74
N ASP A 136 -6.06 3.15 3.27
CA ASP A 136 -5.89 2.85 1.84
C ASP A 136 -7.23 2.52 1.17
N MET A 137 -8.04 1.65 1.77
CA MET A 137 -9.36 1.29 1.25
C MET A 137 -10.30 2.49 1.15
N VAL A 138 -10.31 3.36 2.15
CA VAL A 138 -11.16 4.57 2.13
C VAL A 138 -10.66 5.55 1.08
N ALA A 139 -9.36 5.76 0.97
CA ALA A 139 -8.79 6.65 -0.04
C ALA A 139 -9.12 6.16 -1.46
N SER A 140 -8.80 4.90 -1.75
CA SER A 140 -8.92 4.34 -3.10
C SER A 140 -10.36 4.01 -3.50
N ARG A 141 -11.21 3.47 -2.58
CA ARG A 141 -12.55 2.97 -2.93
C ARG A 141 -13.68 3.92 -2.63
N VAL A 142 -13.55 4.76 -1.60
CA VAL A 142 -14.61 5.69 -1.20
C VAL A 142 -14.37 7.08 -1.77
N ARG A 143 -13.14 7.56 -1.71
CA ARG A 143 -12.80 8.90 -2.22
C ARG A 143 -12.41 8.91 -3.69
N GLY A 144 -12.06 7.76 -4.28
CA GLY A 144 -11.72 7.63 -5.70
C GLY A 144 -10.45 8.40 -6.10
N ILE A 145 -9.51 8.49 -5.18
CA ILE A 145 -8.24 9.20 -5.37
C ILE A 145 -7.18 8.21 -5.83
#